data_95c10f06c92e961039ebe4e7d0a93ad3
#
_entry.id   95c10f06c92e961039ebe4e7d0a93ad3
#
_cell.length_a   1.000
_cell.length_b   1.000
_cell.length_c   1.000
_cell.angle_alpha   90.00
_cell.angle_beta   90.00
_cell.angle_gamma   90.00
#
_symmetry.space_group_name_H-M   'P 1'
#
loop_
_entity.id
_entity.type
_entity.pdbx_description
1 polymer ?
#
loop_
_entity_poly.entity_id
_entity_poly.type
_entity_poly.pdbx_seq_one_letter_code
_entity_poly.pdbx_strand_id
1 'polypeptide(L)'
;MKSSRAWELVLYPDAENYCCDEIIANASQYFEQWAYILHDSDITADGDTKKSHFHFYGRCASPRTPQSVSNVIGVPIASIRNVNKWKSAIRYLIHADNPEKFQYEPDSVSSNFPLDGIFTISDDKQARLIMQHILETRSVSYVELTSWALDNGCYSALRRGFSIWSKVLKECAQ
;
A
#
# COMPACT_ATOMS: atom_id res chain seq x y z
N MET A 1 -16.50 -5.06 -19.25
CA MET A 1 -15.76 -4.25 -18.24
C MET A 1 -15.62 -2.83 -18.76
N LYS A 2 -15.70 -1.82 -17.85
CA LYS A 2 -15.51 -0.40 -18.24
C LYS A 2 -14.04 -0.11 -18.55
N SER A 3 -13.78 0.88 -19.44
CA SER A 3 -12.44 1.43 -19.62
C SER A 3 -11.95 2.14 -18.37
N SER A 4 -10.66 2.03 -18.10
CA SER A 4 -9.99 2.65 -16.96
C SER A 4 -8.63 3.21 -17.36
N ARG A 5 -8.11 4.15 -16.55
CA ARG A 5 -6.73 4.60 -16.68
C ARG A 5 -5.77 3.78 -15.83
N ALA A 6 -6.25 3.15 -14.77
CA ALA A 6 -5.39 2.45 -13.83
C ALA A 6 -5.81 0.98 -13.71
N TRP A 7 -4.80 0.11 -13.69
CA TRP A 7 -4.93 -1.33 -13.80
C TRP A 7 -4.05 -2.03 -12.76
N GLU A 8 -4.55 -3.15 -12.27
CA GLU A 8 -3.81 -4.15 -11.51
C GLU A 8 -3.61 -5.38 -12.38
N LEU A 9 -2.41 -5.91 -12.36
CA LEU A 9 -2.07 -7.23 -12.87
C LEU A 9 -1.65 -8.10 -11.69
N VAL A 10 -2.27 -9.29 -11.57
CA VAL A 10 -1.84 -10.32 -10.63
C VAL A 10 -1.18 -11.42 -11.44
N LEU A 11 0.14 -11.61 -11.22
CA LEU A 11 0.95 -12.53 -12.01
C LEU A 11 1.56 -13.59 -11.09
N TYR A 12 1.59 -14.83 -11.55
CA TYR A 12 2.16 -15.94 -10.80
C TYR A 12 3.47 -16.38 -11.45
N PRO A 13 4.62 -16.38 -10.71
CA PRO A 13 5.92 -16.76 -11.25
C PRO A 13 5.98 -18.15 -11.90
N ASP A 14 5.16 -19.06 -11.41
CA ASP A 14 5.06 -20.44 -11.88
C ASP A 14 3.90 -20.67 -12.87
N ALA A 15 3.38 -19.61 -13.49
CA ALA A 15 2.36 -19.74 -14.53
C ALA A 15 2.95 -20.41 -15.78
N GLU A 16 2.27 -21.45 -16.30
CA GLU A 16 2.72 -22.17 -17.50
C GLU A 16 2.40 -21.42 -18.81
N ASN A 17 1.47 -20.50 -18.78
CA ASN A 17 0.91 -19.86 -19.98
C ASN A 17 1.45 -18.46 -20.27
N TYR A 18 2.39 -17.94 -19.45
CA TYR A 18 3.12 -16.70 -19.68
C TYR A 18 4.40 -16.64 -18.84
N CYS A 19 5.36 -15.81 -19.26
CA CYS A 19 6.56 -15.51 -18.49
C CYS A 19 6.36 -14.18 -17.72
N CYS A 20 6.48 -14.21 -16.39
CA CYS A 20 6.31 -13.00 -15.55
C CYS A 20 7.26 -11.89 -15.94
N ASP A 21 8.55 -12.19 -16.19
CA ASP A 21 9.56 -11.18 -16.52
C ASP A 21 9.24 -10.46 -17.83
N GLU A 22 8.77 -11.21 -18.84
CA GLU A 22 8.32 -10.62 -20.11
C GLU A 22 7.08 -9.73 -19.93
N ILE A 23 6.10 -10.19 -19.15
CA ILE A 23 4.89 -9.40 -18.85
C ILE A 23 5.24 -8.13 -18.08
N ILE A 24 6.11 -8.21 -17.07
CA ILE A 24 6.57 -7.06 -16.29
C ILE A 24 7.32 -6.07 -17.20
N ALA A 25 8.20 -6.56 -18.07
CA ALA A 25 8.92 -5.72 -19.02
C ALA A 25 7.96 -5.01 -19.99
N ASN A 26 7.01 -5.74 -20.59
CA ASN A 26 5.99 -5.16 -21.48
C ASN A 26 5.11 -4.14 -20.77
N ALA A 27 4.66 -4.46 -19.56
CA ALA A 27 3.84 -3.57 -18.74
C ALA A 27 4.60 -2.29 -18.36
N SER A 28 5.88 -2.42 -18.00
CA SER A 28 6.75 -1.29 -17.65
C SER A 28 7.00 -0.33 -18.82
N GLN A 29 6.97 -0.82 -20.05
CA GLN A 29 7.05 0.01 -21.26
C GLN A 29 5.70 0.62 -21.65
N TYR A 30 4.60 -0.09 -21.37
CA TYR A 30 3.27 0.34 -21.77
C TYR A 30 2.64 1.40 -20.86
N PHE A 31 2.83 1.28 -19.53
CA PHE A 31 2.26 2.21 -18.57
C PHE A 31 3.17 3.42 -18.33
N GLU A 32 2.58 4.62 -18.26
CA GLU A 32 3.31 5.86 -17.95
C GLU A 32 3.82 5.88 -16.51
N GLN A 33 3.01 5.37 -15.59
CA GLN A 33 3.38 5.17 -14.20
C GLN A 33 3.12 3.73 -13.82
N TRP A 34 4.07 3.11 -13.14
CA TRP A 34 3.92 1.74 -12.67
C TRP A 34 4.71 1.50 -11.38
N ALA A 35 4.18 0.58 -10.59
CA ALA A 35 4.88 0.03 -9.43
C ALA A 35 4.46 -1.44 -9.24
N TYR A 36 5.41 -2.29 -8.78
CA TYR A 36 5.14 -3.69 -8.50
C TYR A 36 6.00 -4.23 -7.37
N ILE A 37 5.57 -5.35 -6.80
CA ILE A 37 6.27 -6.13 -5.79
C ILE A 37 5.92 -7.61 -5.94
N LEU A 38 6.81 -8.50 -5.49
CA LEU A 38 6.49 -9.91 -5.27
C LEU A 38 5.94 -10.10 -3.85
N HIS A 39 4.74 -10.66 -3.73
CA HIS A 39 4.18 -11.15 -2.47
C HIS A 39 4.48 -12.64 -2.34
N ASP A 40 5.46 -13.00 -1.53
CA ASP A 40 5.94 -14.35 -1.27
C ASP A 40 5.74 -14.82 0.18
N SER A 41 5.35 -13.90 1.05
CA SER A 41 5.23 -14.13 2.50
C SER A 41 3.78 -13.94 3.00
N ASP A 42 2.81 -13.83 2.11
CA ASP A 42 1.39 -13.74 2.46
C ASP A 42 0.88 -15.04 3.07
N ILE A 43 -0.01 -14.92 4.07
CA ILE A 43 -0.63 -16.06 4.76
C ILE A 43 -2.12 -16.11 4.46
N THR A 44 -2.67 -17.32 4.33
CA THR A 44 -4.12 -17.56 4.23
C THR A 44 -4.79 -17.42 5.60
N ALA A 45 -6.12 -17.39 5.62
CA ALA A 45 -6.90 -17.39 6.86
C ALA A 45 -6.65 -18.66 7.73
N ASP A 46 -6.26 -19.76 7.10
CA ASP A 46 -5.97 -21.04 7.75
C ASP A 46 -4.52 -21.16 8.22
N GLY A 47 -3.69 -20.13 7.98
CA GLY A 47 -2.29 -20.07 8.41
C GLY A 47 -1.27 -20.63 7.41
N ASP A 48 -1.70 -21.08 6.24
CA ASP A 48 -0.81 -21.58 5.18
C ASP A 48 -0.21 -20.43 4.39
N THR A 49 1.01 -20.60 3.86
CA THR A 49 1.61 -19.64 2.94
C THR A 49 0.85 -19.60 1.63
N LYS A 50 0.46 -18.41 1.18
CA LYS A 50 -0.13 -18.21 -0.14
C LYS A 50 0.89 -18.45 -1.23
N LYS A 51 0.40 -18.88 -2.39
CA LYS A 51 1.20 -18.95 -3.61
C LYS A 51 1.81 -17.59 -3.93
N SER A 52 3.11 -17.54 -4.17
CA SER A 52 3.83 -16.33 -4.53
C SER A 52 3.23 -15.69 -5.78
N HIS A 53 3.04 -14.38 -5.75
CA HIS A 53 2.44 -13.64 -6.87
C HIS A 53 2.93 -12.19 -6.89
N PHE A 54 3.06 -11.65 -8.10
CA PHE A 54 3.31 -10.23 -8.28
C PHE A 54 1.98 -9.47 -8.26
N HIS A 55 1.96 -8.36 -7.53
CA HIS A 55 1.04 -7.26 -7.73
C HIS A 55 1.75 -6.18 -8.56
N PHE A 56 1.27 -5.97 -9.77
CA PHE A 56 1.74 -4.90 -10.64
C PHE A 56 0.61 -3.90 -10.87
N TYR A 57 0.85 -2.66 -10.53
CA TYR A 57 -0.08 -1.56 -10.78
C TYR A 57 0.46 -0.65 -11.88
N GLY A 58 -0.35 -0.38 -12.90
CA GLY A 58 0.00 0.47 -14.02
C GLY A 58 -1.06 1.51 -14.33
N ARG A 59 -0.62 2.71 -14.77
CA ARG A 59 -1.50 3.82 -15.14
C ARG A 59 -1.17 4.35 -16.53
N CYS A 60 -2.22 4.47 -17.38
CA CYS A 60 -2.14 5.02 -18.73
C CYS A 60 -2.51 6.52 -18.75
N ALA A 61 -2.01 7.25 -19.73
CA ALA A 61 -2.42 8.64 -20.06
C ALA A 61 -3.92 8.75 -20.31
N SER A 62 -4.47 7.81 -21.05
CA SER A 62 -5.88 7.77 -21.46
C SER A 62 -6.56 6.46 -21.03
N PRO A 63 -7.89 6.46 -20.87
CA PRO A 63 -8.62 5.25 -20.54
C PRO A 63 -8.43 4.16 -21.60
N ARG A 64 -8.25 2.91 -21.13
CA ARG A 64 -8.12 1.70 -21.95
C ARG A 64 -9.17 0.68 -21.55
N THR A 65 -9.49 -0.25 -22.46
CA THR A 65 -10.29 -1.43 -22.11
C THR A 65 -9.39 -2.54 -21.59
N PRO A 66 -9.89 -3.49 -20.77
CA PRO A 66 -9.11 -4.64 -20.32
C PRO A 66 -8.56 -5.46 -21.48
N GLN A 67 -9.35 -5.60 -22.56
CA GLN A 67 -8.92 -6.33 -23.76
C GLN A 67 -7.73 -5.65 -24.44
N SER A 68 -7.75 -4.29 -24.53
CA SER A 68 -6.63 -3.56 -25.11
C SER A 68 -5.36 -3.72 -24.26
N VAL A 69 -5.48 -3.69 -22.93
CA VAL A 69 -4.35 -3.92 -22.02
C VAL A 69 -3.82 -5.33 -22.17
N SER A 70 -4.70 -6.34 -22.15
CA SER A 70 -4.36 -7.76 -22.33
C SER A 70 -3.58 -8.00 -23.63
N ASN A 71 -4.09 -7.46 -24.73
CA ASN A 71 -3.48 -7.67 -26.06
C ASN A 71 -2.09 -7.06 -26.19
N VAL A 72 -1.86 -5.89 -25.57
CA VAL A 72 -0.56 -5.20 -25.68
C VAL A 72 0.47 -5.78 -24.75
N ILE A 73 0.07 -6.14 -23.52
CA ILE A 73 1.00 -6.63 -22.49
C ILE A 73 1.25 -8.14 -22.66
N GLY A 74 0.31 -8.87 -23.26
CA GLY A 74 0.39 -10.31 -23.43
C GLY A 74 -0.06 -11.12 -22.21
N VAL A 75 -0.89 -10.53 -21.33
CA VAL A 75 -1.36 -11.16 -20.10
C VAL A 75 -2.83 -11.60 -20.24
N PRO A 76 -3.26 -12.75 -19.66
CA PRO A 76 -4.66 -13.15 -19.67
C PRO A 76 -5.58 -12.10 -19.03
N ILE A 77 -6.74 -11.89 -19.61
CA ILE A 77 -7.74 -10.92 -19.12
C ILE A 77 -8.15 -11.17 -17.66
N ALA A 78 -8.16 -12.45 -17.25
CA ALA A 78 -8.47 -12.85 -15.88
C ALA A 78 -7.48 -12.30 -14.84
N SER A 79 -6.26 -11.99 -15.25
CA SER A 79 -5.22 -11.39 -14.41
C SER A 79 -5.34 -9.87 -14.29
N ILE A 80 -6.30 -9.24 -15.00
CA ILE A 80 -6.42 -7.78 -15.08
C ILE A 80 -7.62 -7.28 -14.27
N ARG A 81 -7.42 -6.28 -13.44
CA ARG A 81 -8.47 -5.62 -12.66
C ARG A 81 -8.39 -4.10 -12.76
N ASN A 82 -9.56 -3.44 -12.67
CA ASN A 82 -9.62 -1.98 -12.58
C ASN A 82 -9.15 -1.49 -11.21
N VAL A 83 -8.35 -0.44 -11.21
CA VAL A 83 -7.97 0.30 -10.01
C VAL A 83 -8.77 1.60 -9.93
N ASN A 84 -9.58 1.76 -8.88
CA ASN A 84 -10.40 2.95 -8.66
C ASN A 84 -9.67 4.03 -7.84
N LYS A 85 -8.84 3.61 -6.88
CA LYS A 85 -8.11 4.48 -5.96
C LYS A 85 -6.61 4.20 -6.08
N TRP A 86 -5.93 4.99 -6.92
CA TRP A 86 -4.51 4.79 -7.23
C TRP A 86 -3.63 4.76 -5.99
N LYS A 87 -3.73 5.78 -5.12
CA LYS A 87 -2.92 5.83 -3.90
C LYS A 87 -3.13 4.61 -2.99
N SER A 88 -4.37 4.16 -2.84
CA SER A 88 -4.66 2.98 -2.02
C SER A 88 -4.12 1.69 -2.63
N ALA A 89 -4.12 1.58 -3.97
CA ALA A 89 -3.53 0.45 -4.67
C ALA A 89 -2.01 0.39 -4.47
N ILE A 90 -1.31 1.53 -4.61
CA ILE A 90 0.13 1.57 -4.35
C ILE A 90 0.45 1.22 -2.89
N ARG A 91 -0.33 1.72 -1.93
CA ARG A 91 -0.18 1.38 -0.50
C ARG A 91 -0.42 -0.09 -0.19
N TYR A 92 -1.25 -0.76 -1.00
CA TYR A 92 -1.49 -2.20 -0.88
C TYR A 92 -0.25 -3.05 -1.24
N LEU A 93 0.68 -2.53 -2.05
CA LEU A 93 1.92 -3.24 -2.37
C LEU A 93 2.70 -3.66 -1.12
N ILE A 94 2.71 -2.84 -0.08
CA ILE A 94 3.36 -3.16 1.20
C ILE A 94 2.35 -3.45 2.33
N HIS A 95 1.07 -3.59 2.00
CA HIS A 95 -0.03 -3.77 2.95
C HIS A 95 -0.15 -2.64 4.00
N ALA A 96 0.28 -1.41 3.68
CA ALA A 96 0.35 -0.27 4.60
C ALA A 96 -0.98 0.07 5.32
N ASP A 97 -2.12 -0.34 4.78
CA ASP A 97 -3.45 -0.15 5.35
C ASP A 97 -4.08 -1.44 5.92
N ASN A 98 -3.33 -2.54 5.90
CA ASN A 98 -3.76 -3.88 6.29
C ASN A 98 -2.77 -4.49 7.31
N PRO A 99 -2.77 -4.01 8.57
CA PRO A 99 -1.79 -4.45 9.58
C PRO A 99 -1.90 -5.95 9.95
N GLU A 100 -3.03 -6.56 9.63
CA GLU A 100 -3.25 -8.01 9.83
C GLU A 100 -2.52 -8.89 8.80
N LYS A 101 -1.98 -8.29 7.73
CA LYS A 101 -1.21 -8.98 6.70
C LYS A 101 0.28 -8.85 6.94
N PHE A 102 1.06 -9.69 6.27
CA PHE A 102 2.51 -9.53 6.22
C PHE A 102 2.87 -8.13 5.70
N GLN A 103 3.72 -7.41 6.40
CA GLN A 103 4.15 -6.05 6.03
C GLN A 103 5.44 -6.16 5.23
N TYR A 104 5.39 -5.75 3.96
CA TYR A 104 6.57 -5.69 3.09
C TYR A 104 7.29 -4.36 3.28
N GLU A 105 8.62 -4.37 3.10
CA GLU A 105 9.42 -3.16 3.18
C GLU A 105 9.19 -2.26 1.94
N PRO A 106 9.10 -0.93 2.11
CA PRO A 106 8.94 0.01 1.00
C PRO A 106 10.02 -0.13 -0.09
N ASP A 107 11.27 -0.46 0.31
CA ASP A 107 12.40 -0.62 -0.61
C ASP A 107 12.29 -1.87 -1.49
N SER A 108 11.38 -2.80 -1.18
CA SER A 108 11.09 -3.97 -2.01
C SER A 108 10.19 -3.63 -3.21
N VAL A 109 9.62 -2.43 -3.25
CA VAL A 109 8.75 -2.00 -4.34
C VAL A 109 9.56 -1.40 -5.48
N SER A 110 9.45 -1.99 -6.66
CA SER A 110 9.98 -1.41 -7.89
C SER A 110 8.96 -0.43 -8.48
N SER A 111 9.41 0.77 -8.90
CA SER A 111 8.55 1.78 -9.54
C SER A 111 9.32 2.71 -10.47
N ASN A 112 8.62 3.36 -11.41
CA ASN A 112 9.18 4.41 -12.25
C ASN A 112 8.79 5.84 -11.83
N PHE A 113 8.19 5.99 -10.66
CA PHE A 113 7.84 7.28 -10.07
C PHE A 113 8.18 7.30 -8.57
N PRO A 114 8.36 8.49 -7.97
CA PRO A 114 8.66 8.60 -6.54
C PRO A 114 7.53 8.06 -5.67
N LEU A 115 7.86 7.20 -4.71
CA LEU A 115 6.93 6.63 -3.74
C LEU A 115 6.90 7.41 -2.42
N ASP A 116 7.72 8.44 -2.31
CA ASP A 116 7.84 9.28 -1.11
C ASP A 116 6.48 9.83 -0.67
N GLY A 117 6.16 9.67 0.58
CA GLY A 117 4.90 10.10 1.18
C GLY A 117 3.66 9.29 0.77
N ILE A 118 3.77 8.30 -0.14
CA ILE A 118 2.63 7.43 -0.47
C ILE A 118 2.39 6.42 0.65
N PHE A 119 3.44 5.84 1.18
CA PHE A 119 3.37 4.83 2.24
C PHE A 119 3.18 5.45 3.64
N THR A 120 3.39 6.75 3.79
CA THR A 120 3.11 7.42 5.05
C THR A 120 1.62 7.35 5.41
N ILE A 121 1.35 7.10 6.68
CA ILE A 121 -0.01 7.09 7.21
C ILE A 121 -0.60 8.51 7.10
N SER A 122 -1.87 8.64 6.67
CA SER A 122 -2.54 9.94 6.61
C SER A 122 -2.62 10.60 8.00
N ASP A 123 -2.63 11.93 8.06
CA ASP A 123 -2.70 12.67 9.32
C ASP A 123 -3.90 12.29 10.18
N ASP A 124 -5.07 12.07 9.57
CA ASP A 124 -6.26 11.63 10.29
C ASP A 124 -6.09 10.25 10.91
N LYS A 125 -5.44 9.32 10.18
CA LYS A 125 -5.15 7.98 10.71
C LYS A 125 -4.11 8.03 11.81
N GLN A 126 -3.06 8.85 11.65
CA GLN A 126 -2.05 9.09 12.69
C GLN A 126 -2.71 9.68 13.96
N ALA A 127 -3.58 10.68 13.81
CA ALA A 127 -4.30 11.28 14.93
C ALA A 127 -5.18 10.26 15.67
N ARG A 128 -5.88 9.38 14.93
CA ARG A 128 -6.68 8.30 15.55
C ARG A 128 -5.81 7.32 16.33
N LEU A 129 -4.67 6.91 15.79
CA LEU A 129 -3.73 6.01 16.47
C LEU A 129 -3.16 6.64 17.75
N ILE A 130 -2.79 7.93 17.70
CA ILE A 130 -2.36 8.68 18.88
C ILE A 130 -3.47 8.70 19.95
N MET A 131 -4.69 9.02 19.56
CA MET A 131 -5.82 9.07 20.49
C MET A 131 -6.09 7.70 21.12
N GLN A 132 -6.09 6.64 20.31
CA GLN A 132 -6.27 5.27 20.78
C GLN A 132 -5.19 4.89 21.79
N HIS A 133 -3.92 5.17 21.50
CA HIS A 133 -2.81 4.89 22.42
C HIS A 133 -2.97 5.64 23.75
N ILE A 134 -3.36 6.93 23.74
CA ILE A 134 -3.63 7.69 24.95
C ILE A 134 -4.76 7.07 25.79
N LEU A 135 -5.85 6.65 25.14
CA LEU A 135 -6.99 6.05 25.82
C LEU A 135 -6.67 4.67 26.41
N GLU A 136 -5.84 3.89 25.75
CA GLU A 136 -5.42 2.56 26.22
C GLU A 136 -4.44 2.65 27.38
N THR A 137 -3.49 3.57 27.33
CA THR A 137 -2.44 3.72 28.37
C THR A 137 -2.87 4.55 29.56
N ARG A 138 -3.88 5.42 29.40
CA ARG A 138 -4.49 6.32 30.41
C ARG A 138 -3.55 7.25 31.18
N SER A 139 -2.25 7.02 31.19
CA SER A 139 -1.25 7.78 31.95
C SER A 139 0.07 7.82 31.17
N VAL A 140 0.07 8.49 30.03
CA VAL A 140 1.27 8.65 29.23
C VAL A 140 1.75 10.10 29.31
N SER A 141 3.04 10.30 29.60
CA SER A 141 3.66 11.61 29.48
C SER A 141 3.83 11.99 28.00
N TYR A 142 4.00 13.30 27.73
CA TYR A 142 4.27 13.74 26.36
C TYR A 142 5.57 13.16 25.78
N VAL A 143 6.54 12.88 26.63
CA VAL A 143 7.84 12.27 26.23
C VAL A 143 7.63 10.83 25.77
N GLU A 144 6.92 10.04 26.57
CA GLU A 144 6.57 8.64 26.22
C GLU A 144 5.72 8.57 24.95
N LEU A 145 4.71 9.45 24.84
CA LEU A 145 3.90 9.57 23.65
C LEU A 145 4.72 9.96 22.42
N THR A 146 5.75 10.81 22.57
CA THR A 146 6.64 11.19 21.47
C THR A 146 7.49 10.00 21.01
N SER A 147 8.06 9.22 21.95
CA SER A 147 8.81 8.01 21.62
C SER A 147 7.92 7.01 20.88
N TRP A 148 6.75 6.71 21.43
CA TRP A 148 5.79 5.83 20.80
C TRP A 148 5.37 6.31 19.40
N ALA A 149 5.14 7.62 19.23
CA ALA A 149 4.72 8.18 17.93
C ALA A 149 5.83 8.11 16.86
N LEU A 150 7.11 8.21 17.27
CA LEU A 150 8.25 7.97 16.37
C LEU A 150 8.27 6.52 15.88
N ASP A 151 8.17 5.57 16.80
CA ASP A 151 8.20 4.13 16.50
C ASP A 151 7.00 3.68 15.64
N ASN A 152 5.86 4.37 15.74
CA ASN A 152 4.62 4.02 15.04
C ASN A 152 4.32 4.94 13.83
N GLY A 153 5.27 5.76 13.37
CA GLY A 153 5.10 6.62 12.20
C GLY A 153 4.06 7.73 12.36
N CYS A 154 3.72 8.10 13.61
CA CYS A 154 2.69 9.09 13.95
C CYS A 154 3.26 10.45 14.37
N TYR A 155 4.60 10.59 14.37
CA TYR A 155 5.26 11.81 14.89
C TYR A 155 4.85 13.10 14.16
N SER A 156 4.58 13.04 12.86
CA SER A 156 4.21 14.24 12.10
C SER A 156 2.87 14.82 12.55
N ALA A 157 1.87 13.99 12.86
CA ALA A 157 0.59 14.44 13.41
C ALA A 157 0.73 14.90 14.87
N LEU A 158 1.54 14.21 15.67
CA LEU A 158 1.83 14.62 17.05
C LEU A 158 2.46 16.01 17.09
N ARG A 159 3.49 16.26 16.28
CA ARG A 159 4.19 17.55 16.21
C ARG A 159 3.26 18.69 15.77
N ARG A 160 2.45 18.47 14.71
CA ARG A 160 1.50 19.48 14.21
C ARG A 160 0.37 19.77 15.19
N GLY A 161 -0.08 18.77 15.92
CA GLY A 161 -1.14 18.86 16.91
C GLY A 161 -0.67 19.11 18.35
N PHE A 162 0.55 19.59 18.60
CA PHE A 162 1.15 19.70 19.93
C PHE A 162 0.21 20.32 20.97
N SER A 163 -0.43 21.45 20.66
CA SER A 163 -1.32 22.16 21.58
C SER A 163 -2.59 21.37 21.92
N ILE A 164 -3.08 20.57 20.96
CA ILE A 164 -4.25 19.69 21.11
C ILE A 164 -3.87 18.52 22.01
N TRP A 165 -2.80 17.82 21.67
CA TRP A 165 -2.36 16.63 22.40
C TRP A 165 -1.96 16.93 23.84
N SER A 166 -1.32 18.09 24.08
CA SER A 166 -1.00 18.55 25.44
C SER A 166 -2.24 18.80 26.31
N LYS A 167 -3.38 19.20 25.71
CA LYS A 167 -4.65 19.33 26.43
C LYS A 167 -5.26 17.97 26.72
N VAL A 168 -5.32 17.10 25.68
CA VAL A 168 -5.85 15.74 25.82
C VAL A 168 -5.15 14.97 26.93
N LEU A 169 -3.81 15.02 26.99
CA LEU A 169 -3.04 14.35 28.05
C LEU A 169 -3.36 14.88 29.45
N LYS A 170 -3.58 16.20 29.59
CA LYS A 170 -3.98 16.80 30.88
C LYS A 170 -5.37 16.35 31.33
N GLU A 171 -6.30 16.19 30.39
CA GLU A 171 -7.66 15.73 30.70
C GLU A 171 -7.69 14.24 31.03
N CYS A 172 -6.85 13.41 30.39
CA CYS A 172 -6.76 11.97 30.67
C CYS A 172 -5.98 11.63 31.95
N ALA A 173 -5.21 12.58 32.51
CA ALA A 173 -4.45 12.39 33.76
C ALA A 173 -5.25 12.72 35.02
N GLN A 174 -6.50 13.16 34.90
CA GLN A 174 -7.43 13.41 36.02
C GLN A 174 -8.32 12.18 36.26
#